data_bf9b036d445819a32f767c49b9a2b0f2
#
_entry.id   bf9b036d445819a32f767c49b9a2b0f2
#
_cell.length_a   1.000
_cell.length_b   1.000
_cell.length_c   1.000
_cell.angle_alpha   90.00
_cell.angle_beta   90.00
_cell.angle_gamma   90.00
#
_symmetry.space_group_name_H-M   'P 1'
#
loop_
_entity.id
_entity.type
_entity.pdbx_description
1 polymer ?
#
loop_
_entity_poly.entity_id
_entity_poly.type
_entity_poly.pdbx_seq_one_letter_code
_entity_poly.pdbx_strand_id
1 'polypeptide(L)'
;MIEVDISDKMFSGMSTQDMGAFVKALYDKERSGHLYVISNDAWPEWVKIGMAVDARDRLKGYQTSSPLRNYRLIHSVYFEDRHKAEQKAHLLAATKTKPPWNKPDNGEWFRLTHEEAIQIVESIND
;
A
#
# COMPACT_ATOMS: atom_id res chain seq x y z
N MET A 1 -3.82 0.91 -6.93
CA MET A 1 -3.40 1.15 -8.32
C MET A 1 -4.34 2.13 -8.97
N ILE A 2 -3.80 3.07 -9.69
CA ILE A 2 -4.61 4.03 -10.44
C ILE A 2 -5.04 3.36 -11.73
N GLU A 3 -6.34 3.34 -11.97
CA GLU A 3 -6.84 2.91 -13.27
C GLU A 3 -6.69 4.07 -14.23
N VAL A 4 -6.04 3.80 -15.34
CA VAL A 4 -5.87 4.78 -16.41
C VAL A 4 -6.77 4.33 -17.55
N ASP A 5 -7.82 5.11 -17.80
CA ASP A 5 -8.66 4.90 -18.96
C ASP A 5 -7.98 5.52 -20.17
N ILE A 6 -7.29 4.69 -20.93
CA ILE A 6 -6.63 5.09 -22.17
C ILE A 6 -7.59 4.82 -23.31
N SER A 7 -8.50 5.75 -23.54
CA SER A 7 -9.38 5.67 -24.68
C SER A 7 -8.71 6.31 -25.90
N ASP A 8 -9.07 5.85 -27.10
CA ASP A 8 -8.58 6.45 -28.35
C ASP A 8 -8.85 7.95 -28.39
N LYS A 9 -9.93 8.38 -27.79
CA LYS A 9 -10.31 9.78 -27.71
C LYS A 9 -9.32 10.61 -26.91
N MET A 10 -8.72 10.02 -25.88
CA MET A 10 -7.77 10.70 -25.00
C MET A 10 -6.48 11.03 -25.73
N PHE A 11 -6.07 10.18 -26.64
CA PHE A 11 -4.86 10.35 -27.41
C PHE A 11 -5.08 10.97 -28.78
N SER A 12 -6.32 11.33 -29.09
CA SER A 12 -6.65 11.93 -30.38
C SER A 12 -5.88 13.24 -30.55
N GLY A 13 -5.13 13.36 -31.64
CA GLY A 13 -4.32 14.54 -31.94
C GLY A 13 -2.97 14.58 -31.28
N MET A 14 -2.60 13.60 -30.46
CA MET A 14 -1.28 13.51 -29.86
C MET A 14 -0.29 12.81 -30.80
N SER A 15 0.95 13.30 -30.83
CA SER A 15 2.05 12.58 -31.48
C SER A 15 2.43 11.36 -30.63
N THR A 16 3.15 10.41 -31.24
CA THR A 16 3.68 9.25 -30.52
C THR A 16 4.58 9.67 -29.36
N GLN A 17 5.36 10.71 -29.56
CA GLN A 17 6.26 11.25 -28.53
C GLN A 17 5.47 11.84 -27.38
N ASP A 18 4.38 12.58 -27.66
CA ASP A 18 3.51 13.16 -26.65
C ASP A 18 2.77 12.09 -25.86
N MET A 19 2.33 11.03 -26.53
CA MET A 19 1.72 9.89 -25.86
C MET A 19 2.69 9.21 -24.91
N GLY A 20 3.94 9.02 -25.32
CA GLY A 20 4.96 8.43 -24.45
C GLY A 20 5.23 9.28 -23.21
N ALA A 21 5.34 10.58 -23.39
CA ALA A 21 5.53 11.52 -22.28
C ALA A 21 4.34 11.53 -21.32
N PHE A 22 3.12 11.46 -21.87
CA PHE A 22 1.90 11.41 -21.08
C PHE A 22 1.82 10.13 -20.23
N VAL A 23 2.10 8.97 -20.83
CA VAL A 23 2.09 7.69 -20.13
C VAL A 23 3.17 7.66 -19.05
N LYS A 24 4.35 8.20 -19.33
CA LYS A 24 5.41 8.29 -18.33
C LYS A 24 5.01 9.16 -17.14
N ALA A 25 4.37 10.30 -17.41
CA ALA A 25 3.91 11.19 -16.35
C ALA A 25 2.87 10.50 -15.46
N LEU A 26 1.96 9.73 -16.05
CA LEU A 26 0.98 8.96 -15.30
C LEU A 26 1.66 7.87 -14.46
N TYR A 27 2.63 7.18 -15.03
CA TYR A 27 3.38 6.15 -14.31
C TYR A 27 4.15 6.74 -13.12
N ASP A 28 4.84 7.86 -13.32
CA ASP A 28 5.59 8.52 -12.26
C ASP A 28 4.66 8.99 -11.14
N LYS A 29 3.48 9.49 -11.49
CA LYS A 29 2.47 9.86 -10.51
C LYS A 29 1.95 8.64 -9.75
N GLU A 30 1.81 7.50 -10.41
CA GLU A 30 1.35 6.27 -9.79
C GLU A 30 2.41 5.64 -8.89
N ARG A 31 3.69 5.93 -9.08
CA ARG A 31 4.77 5.39 -8.25
C ARG A 31 4.71 5.86 -6.82
N SER A 32 4.41 7.12 -6.62
CA SER A 32 4.36 7.69 -5.28
C SER A 32 3.11 7.24 -4.56
N GLY A 33 3.18 7.26 -3.26
CA GLY A 33 2.05 6.90 -2.42
C GLY A 33 2.52 6.62 -1.01
N HIS A 34 1.75 5.78 -0.31
CA HIS A 34 1.97 5.53 1.10
C HIS A 34 2.15 4.05 1.38
N LEU A 35 3.03 3.74 2.31
CA LEU A 35 2.91 2.51 3.08
C LEU A 35 1.96 2.80 4.23
N TYR A 36 1.09 1.85 4.52
CA TYR A 36 0.18 1.97 5.66
C TYR A 36 0.24 0.72 6.53
N VAL A 37 -0.06 0.91 7.80
CA VAL A 37 -0.24 -0.18 8.75
C VAL A 37 -1.70 -0.15 9.19
N ILE A 38 -2.40 -1.23 8.94
CA ILE A 38 -3.82 -1.38 9.31
C ILE A 38 -3.94 -2.55 10.28
N SER A 39 -4.79 -2.38 11.26
CA SER A 39 -5.18 -3.45 12.18
C SER A 39 -6.69 -3.66 12.14
N ASN A 40 -7.13 -4.77 12.72
CA ASN A 40 -8.55 -5.04 12.91
C ASN A 40 -8.76 -5.56 14.33
N ASP A 41 -9.75 -5.04 15.02
CA ASP A 41 -10.04 -5.41 16.42
C ASP A 41 -10.38 -6.89 16.58
N ALA A 42 -10.82 -7.56 15.50
CA ALA A 42 -11.14 -8.99 15.54
C ALA A 42 -9.89 -9.87 15.66
N TRP A 43 -8.73 -9.38 15.22
CA TRP A 43 -7.46 -10.09 15.37
C TRP A 43 -6.35 -9.11 15.78
N PRO A 44 -6.32 -8.76 17.06
CA PRO A 44 -5.49 -7.67 17.57
C PRO A 44 -3.98 -7.91 17.51
N GLU A 45 -3.55 -9.15 17.33
CA GLU A 45 -2.13 -9.49 17.24
C GLU A 45 -1.58 -9.40 15.81
N TRP A 46 -2.44 -9.06 14.86
CA TRP A 46 -2.07 -9.02 13.45
C TRP A 46 -2.14 -7.60 12.91
N VAL A 47 -1.21 -7.29 12.03
CA VAL A 47 -1.21 -6.03 11.29
C VAL A 47 -1.01 -6.32 9.80
N LYS A 48 -1.59 -5.48 8.98
CA LYS A 48 -1.36 -5.50 7.55
C LYS A 48 -0.45 -4.34 7.18
N ILE A 49 0.61 -4.62 6.45
CA ILE A 49 1.46 -3.60 5.83
C ILE A 49 1.17 -3.63 4.34
N GLY A 50 0.63 -2.55 3.82
CA GLY A 50 0.26 -2.46 2.43
C GLY A 50 0.64 -1.11 1.84
N MET A 51 0.34 -0.94 0.56
CA MET A 51 0.60 0.30 -0.14
C MET A 51 -0.66 0.82 -0.81
N ALA A 52 -0.75 2.13 -0.91
CA ALA A 52 -1.84 2.79 -1.61
C ALA A 52 -1.40 4.18 -2.04
N VAL A 53 -2.07 4.73 -3.05
CA VAL A 53 -1.88 6.13 -3.41
C VAL A 53 -2.31 7.01 -2.24
N ASP A 54 -3.44 6.69 -1.63
CA ASP A 54 -3.95 7.37 -0.44
C ASP A 54 -4.37 6.34 0.60
N ALA A 55 -3.71 6.37 1.76
CA ALA A 55 -3.94 5.41 2.83
C ALA A 55 -5.34 5.55 3.44
N ARG A 56 -5.84 6.78 3.56
CA ARG A 56 -7.17 7.01 4.14
C ARG A 56 -8.28 6.51 3.22
N ASP A 57 -8.15 6.70 1.93
CA ASP A 57 -9.10 6.15 0.96
C ASP A 57 -9.08 4.63 0.97
N ARG A 58 -7.91 4.04 1.13
CA ARG A 58 -7.79 2.59 1.24
C ARG A 58 -8.49 2.08 2.50
N LEU A 59 -8.33 2.79 3.62
CA LEU A 59 -9.02 2.44 4.87
C LEU A 59 -10.54 2.47 4.68
N LYS A 60 -11.06 3.47 4.01
CA LYS A 60 -12.51 3.55 3.71
C LYS A 60 -12.99 2.32 2.95
N GLY A 61 -12.20 1.85 1.98
CA GLY A 61 -12.51 0.64 1.24
C GLY A 61 -12.62 -0.58 2.15
N TYR A 62 -11.70 -0.75 3.10
CA TYR A 62 -11.78 -1.82 4.07
C TYR A 62 -13.00 -1.70 4.97
N GLN A 63 -13.29 -0.50 5.44
CA GLN A 63 -14.45 -0.27 6.32
C GLN A 63 -15.76 -0.60 5.60
N THR A 64 -15.85 -0.33 4.31
CA THR A 64 -17.05 -0.62 3.52
C THR A 64 -17.41 -2.11 3.56
N SER A 65 -16.43 -2.99 3.55
CA SER A 65 -16.64 -4.43 3.58
C SER A 65 -16.75 -5.00 4.99
N SER A 66 -16.58 -4.19 6.03
CA SER A 66 -16.66 -4.63 7.41
C SER A 66 -17.97 -4.15 8.05
N PRO A 67 -18.84 -5.06 8.50
CA PRO A 67 -20.09 -4.66 9.17
C PRO A 67 -19.86 -3.80 10.41
N LEU A 68 -18.75 -4.00 11.09
CA LEU A 68 -18.44 -3.31 12.35
C LEU A 68 -17.54 -2.09 12.16
N ARG A 69 -17.09 -1.81 10.96
CA ARG A 69 -16.18 -0.70 10.68
C ARG A 69 -14.97 -0.71 11.61
N ASN A 70 -14.42 -1.88 11.91
CA ASN A 70 -13.43 -2.08 12.95
C ASN A 70 -11.98 -2.15 12.45
N TYR A 71 -11.72 -1.79 11.21
CA TYR A 71 -10.37 -1.55 10.73
C TYR A 71 -9.85 -0.23 11.25
N ARG A 72 -8.56 -0.20 11.58
CA ARG A 72 -7.91 1.01 12.07
C ARG A 72 -6.64 1.29 11.29
N LEU A 73 -6.47 2.52 10.86
CA LEU A 73 -5.21 2.98 10.28
C LEU A 73 -4.28 3.35 11.42
N ILE A 74 -3.25 2.55 11.63
CA ILE A 74 -2.30 2.74 12.73
C ILE A 74 -1.23 3.76 12.34
N HIS A 75 -0.76 3.71 11.11
CA HIS A 75 0.32 4.58 10.65
C HIS A 75 0.35 4.61 9.14
N SER A 76 0.90 5.69 8.58
CA SER A 76 1.18 5.77 7.15
C SER A 76 2.38 6.67 6.92
N VAL A 77 3.19 6.33 5.92
CA VAL A 77 4.37 7.09 5.52
C VAL A 77 4.37 7.24 4.02
N TYR A 78 4.66 8.43 3.54
CA TYR A 78 4.76 8.72 2.13
C TYR A 78 6.11 8.26 1.57
N PHE A 79 6.08 7.71 0.36
CA PHE A 79 7.26 7.31 -0.40
C PHE A 79 7.13 7.72 -1.86
N GLU A 80 8.24 8.04 -2.48
CA GLU A 80 8.26 8.34 -3.91
C GLU A 80 8.04 7.10 -4.75
N ASP A 81 8.45 5.93 -4.25
CA ASP A 81 8.21 4.64 -4.89
C ASP A 81 7.59 3.68 -3.87
N ARG A 82 6.26 3.65 -3.82
CA ARG A 82 5.55 2.81 -2.86
C ARG A 82 5.74 1.32 -3.08
N HIS A 83 5.96 0.90 -4.32
CA HIS A 83 6.16 -0.52 -4.64
C HIS A 83 7.47 -1.03 -4.04
N LYS A 84 8.56 -0.28 -4.22
CA LYS A 84 9.85 -0.63 -3.61
C LYS A 84 9.78 -0.58 -2.10
N ALA A 85 9.11 0.43 -1.56
CA ALA A 85 8.95 0.57 -0.13
C ALA A 85 8.20 -0.63 0.46
N GLU A 86 7.11 -1.07 -0.19
CA GLU A 86 6.36 -2.23 0.26
C GLU A 86 7.21 -3.51 0.23
N GLN A 87 7.96 -3.72 -0.83
CA GLN A 87 8.84 -4.89 -0.93
C GLN A 87 9.84 -4.95 0.21
N LYS A 88 10.48 -3.82 0.51
CA LYS A 88 11.44 -3.73 1.61
C LYS A 88 10.77 -3.97 2.97
N ALA A 89 9.61 -3.37 3.18
CA ALA A 89 8.86 -3.53 4.42
C ALA A 89 8.43 -4.98 4.63
N HIS A 90 7.95 -5.64 3.58
CA HIS A 90 7.53 -7.04 3.66
C HIS A 90 8.72 -7.96 3.98
N LEU A 91 9.89 -7.71 3.42
CA LEU A 91 11.08 -8.49 3.74
C LEU A 91 11.45 -8.35 5.22
N LEU A 92 11.42 -7.14 5.76
CA LEU A 92 11.70 -6.92 7.17
C LEU A 92 10.63 -7.54 8.06
N ALA A 93 9.36 -7.39 7.70
CA ALA A 93 8.26 -7.95 8.47
C ALA A 93 8.32 -9.47 8.51
N ALA A 94 8.72 -10.10 7.41
CA ALA A 94 8.85 -11.55 7.33
C ALA A 94 9.90 -12.09 8.30
N THR A 95 10.93 -11.30 8.64
CA THR A 95 11.95 -11.71 9.60
C THR A 95 11.49 -11.56 11.05
N LYS A 96 10.43 -10.79 11.31
CA LYS A 96 9.98 -10.45 12.66
C LYS A 96 8.63 -11.05 13.03
N THR A 97 7.86 -11.51 12.05
CA THR A 97 6.55 -12.07 12.33
C THR A 97 6.64 -13.33 13.19
N LYS A 98 5.75 -13.45 14.16
CA LYS A 98 5.76 -14.51 15.16
C LYS A 98 4.84 -15.66 14.78
N PRO A 99 5.14 -16.89 15.27
CA PRO A 99 4.20 -18.01 15.09
C PRO A 99 2.87 -17.75 15.81
N PRO A 100 1.79 -18.35 15.38
CA PRO A 100 1.65 -19.28 14.25
C PRO A 100 1.67 -18.52 12.96
N TRP A 101 2.66 -18.41 12.37
CA TRP A 101 2.95 -17.66 11.30
C TRP A 101 1.88 -17.51 10.37
N ASN A 102 1.77 -16.84 9.84
CA ASN A 102 2.62 -16.40 9.22
C ASN A 102 2.52 -16.18 7.81
N LYS A 103 1.68 -16.59 7.10
CA LYS A 103 1.39 -16.22 5.76
C LYS A 103 -0.08 -16.22 5.58
N PRO A 104 -0.70 -15.08 5.75
CA PRO A 104 -2.01 -14.90 5.16
C PRO A 104 -1.88 -15.03 3.65
N ASP A 105 -2.97 -15.27 3.01
CA ASP A 105 -3.05 -15.67 1.62
C ASP A 105 -2.26 -14.79 0.65
N ASN A 106 -2.04 -13.54 0.96
CA ASN A 106 -1.33 -12.61 0.08
C ASN A 106 -0.01 -12.11 0.66
N GLY A 107 0.43 -12.62 1.80
CA GLY A 107 1.70 -12.25 2.41
C GLY A 107 1.77 -10.83 2.96
N GLU A 108 0.64 -10.16 3.17
CA GLU A 108 0.61 -8.78 3.64
C GLU A 108 0.24 -8.62 5.11
N TRP A 109 -0.23 -9.69 5.75
CA TRP A 109 -0.53 -9.71 7.17
C TRP A 109 0.60 -10.35 7.95
N PHE A 110 0.96 -9.72 9.08
CA PHE A 110 2.07 -10.18 9.91
C PHE A 110 1.66 -10.16 11.36
N ARG A 111 2.15 -11.12 12.12
CA ARG A 111 1.92 -11.14 13.57
C ARG A 111 2.98 -10.32 14.26
N LEU A 112 2.70 -9.04 14.38
CA LEU A 112 3.60 -8.03 14.93
C LEU A 112 2.82 -7.12 15.85
N THR A 113 3.51 -6.47 16.79
CA THR A 113 2.91 -5.37 17.53
C THR A 113 2.79 -4.14 16.64
N HIS A 114 1.94 -3.20 17.05
CA HIS A 114 1.81 -1.94 16.31
C HIS A 114 3.16 -1.20 16.27
N GLU A 115 3.88 -1.17 17.39
CA GLU A 115 5.19 -0.51 17.47
C GLU A 115 6.20 -1.14 16.52
N GLU A 116 6.24 -2.46 16.47
CA GLU A 116 7.14 -3.15 15.53
C GLU A 116 6.83 -2.80 14.08
N ALA A 117 5.55 -2.78 13.73
CA ALA A 117 5.13 -2.43 12.38
C ALA A 117 5.47 -0.97 12.05
N ILE A 118 5.23 -0.05 12.97
CA ILE A 118 5.59 1.36 12.79
C ILE A 118 7.08 1.52 12.58
N GLN A 119 7.89 0.85 13.39
CA GLN A 119 9.35 0.91 13.27
C GLN A 119 9.83 0.38 11.91
N ILE A 120 9.22 -0.69 11.43
CA ILE A 120 9.55 -1.22 10.11
C ILE A 120 9.29 -0.18 9.04
N VAL A 121 8.09 0.37 9.02
CA VAL A 121 7.68 1.33 7.98
C VAL A 121 8.53 2.61 8.06
N GLU A 122 8.84 3.08 9.27
CA GLU A 122 9.68 4.25 9.46
C GLU A 122 11.15 4.01 9.06
N SER A 123 11.62 2.78 9.09
CA SER A 123 13.01 2.44 8.77
C SER A 123 13.27 2.35 7.27
N ILE A 124 12.24 2.32 6.44
CA ILE A 124 12.40 2.19 5.00
C ILE A 124 12.90 3.50 4.41
N ASN A 125 13.94 3.41 3.60
CA ASN A 125 14.46 4.54 2.85
C ASN A 125 13.90 4.53 1.43
N ASP A 126 13.56 5.72 0.99
CA ASP A 126 12.99 5.92 -0.34
C ASP A 126 14.06 5.75 -1.44
#